data_92f1c5b2893ce6fa6a44e3e4c22a2fbc
#
_entry.id   92f1c5b2893ce6fa6a44e3e4c22a2fbc
#
_cell.length_a   1.000
_cell.length_b   1.000
_cell.length_c   1.000
_cell.angle_alpha   90.00
_cell.angle_beta   90.00
_cell.angle_gamma   90.00
#
_symmetry.space_group_name_H-M   'P 1'
#
loop_
_entity.id
_entity.type
_entity.pdbx_description
1 polymer ?
#
loop_
_entity_poly.entity_id
_entity_poly.type
_entity_poly.pdbx_seq_one_letter_code
_entity_poly.pdbx_strand_id
1 'polypeptide(L)'
;MKLGPLEISWTRSFGVRELAPALERSASGRSREGRALARESGGEPPHSTGLPGTPIFGGFLRDFGEYNAQLEGLTAIRTYEKMRRSDAQVAATLLACELPIRAAHWDVLPASNTPSNREIAQFVRENLFGGLEYVSPSGVRVAQCWDDVLRNALLMLAFGAAAHEEIYAVDGARIRLARLAPRLPITFYRWVTDADGETLLALNQYGYRNANFESVEIPADRLAVFTFNQEGANFFGRSMLRPAYMHWYIKHQLYRIDAIAGERNGLGVPTIEQGPDGSKEDREAAAKWVTQLAAHEKTGVSLPHGWKFSLKGVEGNVRDLYNSIQHHNIEISRTALAFFMNLGLGARAGGNRALGESQTDFFFLAVQATADHLARTLNATCVKRLVDFNWEPVRTGQDGARRYPALAVSNLRARSFDQVLDMLARLAQTGVVEPYPGLAQFITRELGLPQPPERQGPGAGG
;
A
#
# COMPACT_ATOMS: atom_id res chain seq x y z
N MET A 1 -38.42 -17.73 -21.78
CA MET A 1 -37.93 -16.68 -20.90
C MET A 1 -37.08 -15.73 -21.72
N LYS A 2 -37.62 -14.57 -22.05
CA LYS A 2 -36.92 -13.55 -22.86
C LYS A 2 -36.18 -12.62 -21.90
N LEU A 3 -34.85 -12.62 -21.97
CA LEU A 3 -34.03 -11.60 -21.32
C LEU A 3 -33.93 -10.42 -22.29
N GLY A 4 -34.45 -9.26 -21.89
CA GLY A 4 -34.35 -8.04 -22.64
C GLY A 4 -32.95 -7.42 -22.60
N PRO A 5 -32.60 -6.54 -23.54
CA PRO A 5 -31.27 -5.95 -23.62
C PRO A 5 -31.06 -4.92 -22.50
N LEU A 6 -29.93 -5.04 -21.81
CA LEU A 6 -29.42 -4.03 -20.87
C LEU A 6 -28.84 -2.86 -21.69
N GLU A 7 -29.64 -1.83 -21.90
CA GLU A 7 -29.15 -0.52 -22.34
C GLU A 7 -28.38 0.15 -21.19
N ILE A 8 -27.06 0.19 -21.30
CA ILE A 8 -26.20 1.03 -20.44
C ILE A 8 -26.14 2.43 -21.10
N SER A 9 -27.05 3.30 -20.74
CA SER A 9 -26.97 4.71 -21.11
C SER A 9 -25.96 5.44 -20.24
N TRP A 10 -24.86 5.86 -20.82
CA TRP A 10 -23.82 6.69 -20.22
C TRP A 10 -24.09 8.19 -20.44
N THR A 11 -25.20 8.69 -19.94
CA THR A 11 -25.42 10.14 -19.85
C THR A 11 -26.36 10.45 -18.70
N ARG A 12 -25.78 10.65 -17.52
CA ARG A 12 -26.30 11.60 -16.53
C ARG A 12 -25.14 12.12 -15.69
N SER A 13 -24.68 13.30 -16.08
CA SER A 13 -23.92 14.21 -15.24
C SER A 13 -24.77 14.52 -14.00
N PHE A 14 -24.40 13.96 -12.86
CA PHE A 14 -24.91 14.45 -11.59
C PHE A 14 -24.21 15.77 -11.27
N GLY A 15 -25.03 16.80 -11.11
CA GLY A 15 -24.64 18.18 -10.97
C GLY A 15 -23.70 18.46 -9.81
N VAL A 16 -22.54 18.94 -10.17
CA VAL A 16 -21.57 19.61 -9.30
C VAL A 16 -21.85 21.12 -9.27
N ARG A 17 -23.10 21.54 -9.38
CA ARG A 17 -23.43 22.98 -9.46
C ARG A 17 -24.05 23.59 -8.22
N GLU A 18 -24.25 22.85 -7.11
CA GLU A 18 -24.91 23.43 -5.93
C GLU A 18 -24.06 23.54 -4.65
N LEU A 19 -22.74 23.24 -4.72
CA LEU A 19 -21.86 23.44 -3.55
C LEU A 19 -20.90 24.64 -3.65
N ALA A 20 -20.91 25.35 -4.77
CA ALA A 20 -20.04 26.51 -4.98
C ALA A 20 -20.41 27.77 -4.18
N PRO A 21 -21.66 28.07 -3.80
CA PRO A 21 -21.98 29.32 -3.11
C PRO A 21 -21.65 29.34 -1.61
N ALA A 22 -21.37 28.18 -0.99
CA ALA A 22 -21.12 28.14 0.46
C ALA A 22 -19.64 28.38 0.81
N LEU A 23 -18.72 28.19 -0.11
CA LEU A 23 -17.28 28.37 0.12
C LEU A 23 -16.77 29.77 -0.18
N GLU A 24 -17.49 30.56 -0.99
CA GLU A 24 -17.09 31.94 -1.28
C GLU A 24 -17.44 32.95 -0.18
N ARG A 25 -18.32 32.62 0.76
CA ARG A 25 -18.69 33.54 1.86
C ARG A 25 -17.78 33.51 3.08
N SER A 26 -16.86 32.55 3.18
CA SER A 26 -15.88 32.51 4.30
C SER A 26 -14.52 33.15 3.98
N ALA A 27 -14.25 33.48 2.73
CA ALA A 27 -12.95 34.00 2.31
C ALA A 27 -12.85 35.53 2.27
N SER A 28 -13.98 36.28 2.45
CA SER A 28 -13.98 37.73 2.32
C SER A 28 -13.92 38.52 3.64
N GLY A 29 -13.76 37.84 4.80
CA GLY A 29 -13.87 38.49 6.12
C GLY A 29 -12.57 38.68 6.91
N ARG A 30 -11.39 38.24 6.43
CA ARG A 30 -10.16 38.28 7.26
C ARG A 30 -8.90 38.84 6.58
N SER A 31 -9.00 39.82 5.74
CA SER A 31 -7.79 40.37 5.08
C SER A 31 -7.47 41.82 5.35
N ARG A 32 -7.93 42.43 6.44
CA ARG A 32 -7.57 43.83 6.74
C ARG A 32 -6.79 44.08 8.03
N GLU A 33 -6.70 43.16 8.97
CA GLU A 33 -5.93 43.39 10.22
C GLU A 33 -4.50 42.83 10.20
N GLY A 34 -4.15 41.91 9.30
CA GLY A 34 -2.79 41.34 9.22
C GLY A 34 -1.74 42.22 8.52
N ARG A 35 -2.12 43.37 7.94
CA ARG A 35 -1.19 44.20 7.17
C ARG A 35 -0.64 45.44 7.93
N ALA A 36 -1.14 45.72 9.12
CA ALA A 36 -0.71 46.86 9.91
C ALA A 36 0.49 46.60 10.83
N LEU A 37 0.78 45.31 11.17
CA LEU A 37 1.87 44.97 12.09
C LEU A 37 3.22 44.65 11.43
N ALA A 38 3.29 44.62 10.10
CA ALA A 38 4.50 44.26 9.36
C ALA A 38 5.35 45.48 8.93
N ARG A 39 5.08 46.69 9.40
CA ARG A 39 5.73 47.92 8.91
C ARG A 39 6.59 48.69 9.91
N GLU A 40 6.76 48.24 11.13
CA GLU A 40 7.51 48.97 12.16
C GLU A 40 8.69 48.25 12.83
N SER A 41 9.21 47.15 12.31
CA SER A 41 10.49 46.64 12.82
C SER A 41 11.44 46.30 11.69
N GLY A 42 12.28 47.28 11.31
CA GLY A 42 13.51 47.06 10.54
C GLY A 42 14.59 46.41 11.40
N GLY A 43 14.26 45.42 12.21
CA GLY A 43 15.21 44.64 12.98
C GLY A 43 15.28 43.25 12.35
N GLU A 44 16.49 42.64 12.29
CA GLU A 44 16.64 41.21 12.02
C GLU A 44 15.64 40.43 12.89
N PRO A 45 15.00 39.40 12.33
CA PRO A 45 14.10 38.55 13.13
C PRO A 45 14.87 38.05 14.35
N PRO A 46 14.31 38.14 15.56
CA PRO A 46 14.99 37.70 16.76
C PRO A 46 15.37 36.24 16.57
N HIS A 47 16.67 35.96 16.58
CA HIS A 47 17.13 34.57 16.67
C HIS A 47 16.49 34.01 17.93
N SER A 48 15.68 32.99 17.79
CA SER A 48 14.95 32.44 18.92
C SER A 48 15.96 31.88 19.91
N THR A 49 16.02 32.48 21.05
CA THR A 49 16.61 31.88 22.26
C THR A 49 15.57 31.06 22.99
N GLY A 50 14.68 30.38 22.21
CA GLY A 50 13.64 29.52 22.77
C GLY A 50 14.20 28.40 23.61
N LEU A 51 13.43 27.96 24.59
CA LEU A 51 13.74 26.74 25.36
C LEU A 51 13.98 25.57 24.41
N PRO A 52 14.90 24.63 24.72
CA PRO A 52 15.09 23.43 23.92
C PRO A 52 13.76 22.72 23.69
N GLY A 53 13.40 22.48 22.43
CA GLY A 53 12.12 21.84 22.03
C GLY A 53 10.98 22.81 21.71
N THR A 54 11.18 24.13 21.80
CA THR A 54 10.19 25.09 21.32
C THR A 54 10.39 25.28 19.80
N PRO A 55 9.38 24.97 18.95
CA PRO A 55 9.51 25.20 17.52
C PRO A 55 9.67 26.69 17.24
N ILE A 56 10.70 27.03 16.48
CA ILE A 56 11.09 28.41 16.20
C ILE A 56 10.29 29.02 15.05
N PHE A 57 9.92 28.16 14.11
CA PHE A 57 9.11 28.51 12.95
C PHE A 57 8.05 27.44 12.76
N GLY A 58 6.81 27.86 12.64
CA GLY A 58 5.74 27.00 12.17
C GLY A 58 6.09 26.42 10.80
N GLY A 59 6.02 25.10 10.65
CA GLY A 59 6.23 24.44 9.38
C GLY A 59 5.30 25.01 8.32
N PHE A 60 5.82 25.38 7.16
CA PHE A 60 4.97 25.72 6.03
C PHE A 60 4.42 24.44 5.43
N LEU A 61 3.26 24.04 5.89
CA LEU A 61 2.47 22.98 5.26
C LEU A 61 1.81 23.49 3.98
N ARG A 62 2.61 23.95 3.03
CA ARG A 62 2.12 24.12 1.69
C ARG A 62 2.37 22.81 0.97
N ASP A 63 1.37 21.96 0.98
CA ASP A 63 1.28 20.89 -0.01
C ASP A 63 1.28 21.58 -1.38
N PHE A 64 2.30 21.33 -2.19
CA PHE A 64 2.37 21.81 -3.58
C PHE A 64 1.35 21.11 -4.46
N GLY A 65 0.25 20.67 -3.93
CA GLY A 65 -0.89 20.10 -4.58
C GLY A 65 -0.56 19.06 -5.66
N GLU A 66 -1.23 17.99 -5.68
CA GLU A 66 -1.14 17.04 -6.79
C GLU A 66 -1.67 17.69 -8.07
N TYR A 67 -0.83 17.81 -9.12
CA TYR A 67 -1.25 18.40 -10.40
C TYR A 67 -2.30 17.55 -11.14
N ASN A 68 -2.46 16.28 -10.78
CA ASN A 68 -3.44 15.39 -11.36
C ASN A 68 -4.67 15.29 -10.44
N ALA A 69 -5.77 15.91 -10.82
CA ALA A 69 -7.01 15.92 -10.04
C ALA A 69 -7.58 14.51 -9.73
N GLN A 70 -7.20 13.48 -10.51
CA GLN A 70 -7.58 12.09 -10.20
C GLN A 70 -6.76 11.47 -9.06
N LEU A 71 -5.67 12.12 -8.68
CA LEU A 71 -4.77 11.68 -7.62
C LEU A 71 -4.78 12.62 -6.42
N GLU A 72 -5.81 13.47 -6.31
CA GLU A 72 -6.00 14.40 -5.20
C GLU A 72 -7.04 13.86 -4.20
N GLY A 73 -6.72 13.97 -2.92
CA GLY A 73 -7.62 13.66 -1.80
C GLY A 73 -8.28 12.29 -1.90
N LEU A 74 -9.61 12.25 -1.68
CA LEU A 74 -10.39 10.99 -1.73
C LEU A 74 -10.46 10.37 -3.11
N THR A 75 -10.31 11.17 -4.17
CA THR A 75 -10.28 10.65 -5.54
C THR A 75 -9.03 9.82 -5.77
N ALA A 76 -7.90 10.22 -5.20
CA ALA A 76 -6.66 9.44 -5.22
C ALA A 76 -6.87 8.06 -4.59
N ILE A 77 -7.46 8.01 -3.40
CA ILE A 77 -7.71 6.75 -2.68
C ILE A 77 -8.60 5.81 -3.50
N ARG A 78 -9.67 6.34 -4.12
CA ARG A 78 -10.55 5.56 -5.01
C ARG A 78 -9.81 5.06 -6.25
N THR A 79 -8.94 5.89 -6.81
CA THR A 79 -8.12 5.53 -7.96
C THR A 79 -7.14 4.43 -7.62
N TYR A 80 -6.41 4.53 -6.51
CA TYR A 80 -5.49 3.50 -6.04
C TYR A 80 -6.21 2.19 -5.72
N GLU A 81 -7.40 2.27 -5.13
CA GLU A 81 -8.23 1.08 -4.88
C GLU A 81 -8.64 0.40 -6.19
N LYS A 82 -9.02 1.18 -7.20
CA LYS A 82 -9.32 0.66 -8.54
C LYS A 82 -8.09 0.00 -9.16
N MET A 83 -6.92 0.66 -9.13
CA MET A 83 -5.66 0.11 -9.65
C MET A 83 -5.34 -1.23 -9.00
N ARG A 84 -5.38 -1.28 -7.68
CA ARG A 84 -5.05 -2.47 -6.87
C ARG A 84 -5.97 -3.67 -7.17
N ARG A 85 -7.26 -3.43 -7.40
CA ARG A 85 -8.25 -4.49 -7.61
C ARG A 85 -8.43 -4.91 -9.05
N SER A 86 -8.15 -4.02 -10.01
CA SER A 86 -8.45 -4.29 -11.42
C SER A 86 -7.24 -4.66 -12.26
N ASP A 87 -6.02 -4.50 -11.74
CA ASP A 87 -4.81 -4.70 -12.52
C ASP A 87 -3.92 -5.79 -11.91
N ALA A 88 -3.70 -6.86 -12.66
CA ALA A 88 -2.93 -8.01 -12.19
C ALA A 88 -1.46 -7.65 -11.87
N GLN A 89 -0.84 -6.76 -12.67
CA GLN A 89 0.55 -6.36 -12.43
C GLN A 89 0.68 -5.49 -11.18
N VAL A 90 -0.28 -4.57 -10.96
CA VAL A 90 -0.32 -3.75 -9.74
C VAL A 90 -0.51 -4.64 -8.52
N ALA A 91 -1.47 -5.58 -8.57
CA ALA A 91 -1.72 -6.51 -7.48
C ALA A 91 -0.49 -7.38 -7.17
N ALA A 92 0.15 -7.94 -8.20
CA ALA A 92 1.36 -8.75 -8.04
C ALA A 92 2.53 -7.94 -7.45
N THR A 93 2.70 -6.69 -7.88
CA THR A 93 3.76 -5.79 -7.39
C THR A 93 3.59 -5.47 -5.90
N LEU A 94 2.37 -5.14 -5.46
CA LEU A 94 2.06 -4.93 -4.04
C LEU A 94 2.28 -6.21 -3.24
N LEU A 95 1.77 -7.34 -3.72
CA LEU A 95 1.90 -8.62 -3.04
C LEU A 95 3.36 -9.05 -2.89
N ALA A 96 4.21 -8.77 -3.90
CA ALA A 96 5.64 -9.03 -3.81
C ALA A 96 6.32 -8.28 -2.64
N CYS A 97 5.87 -7.06 -2.33
CA CYS A 97 6.35 -6.29 -1.18
C CYS A 97 5.76 -6.78 0.14
N GLU A 98 4.48 -7.17 0.15
CA GLU A 98 3.75 -7.55 1.36
C GLU A 98 4.16 -8.93 1.89
N LEU A 99 4.28 -9.92 1.01
CA LEU A 99 4.51 -11.31 1.40
C LEU A 99 5.79 -11.53 2.22
N PRO A 100 6.97 -10.98 1.84
CA PRO A 100 8.19 -11.16 2.65
C PRO A 100 8.05 -10.59 4.06
N ILE A 101 7.35 -9.45 4.21
CA ILE A 101 7.13 -8.79 5.52
C ILE A 101 6.21 -9.63 6.40
N ARG A 102 5.14 -10.18 5.81
CA ARG A 102 4.15 -11.01 6.52
C ARG A 102 4.71 -12.38 6.89
N ALA A 103 5.57 -12.95 6.03
CA ALA A 103 6.24 -14.23 6.29
C ALA A 103 7.46 -14.13 7.20
N ALA A 104 7.94 -12.91 7.49
CA ALA A 104 9.09 -12.69 8.34
C ALA A 104 8.87 -13.16 9.78
N HIS A 105 9.95 -13.51 10.45
CA HIS A 105 9.90 -13.74 11.89
C HIS A 105 9.94 -12.39 12.63
N TRP A 106 8.90 -12.15 13.41
CA TRP A 106 8.76 -10.97 14.28
C TRP A 106 8.97 -11.40 15.72
N ASP A 107 9.71 -10.62 16.51
CA ASP A 107 9.96 -10.90 17.91
C ASP A 107 10.08 -9.62 18.73
N VAL A 108 9.93 -9.73 20.06
CA VAL A 108 10.08 -8.62 20.98
C VAL A 108 11.36 -8.82 21.78
N LEU A 109 12.33 -7.93 21.57
CA LEU A 109 13.61 -7.95 22.25
C LEU A 109 13.52 -7.18 23.58
N PRO A 110 14.06 -7.71 24.67
CA PRO A 110 14.07 -7.00 25.95
C PRO A 110 15.02 -5.78 25.90
N ALA A 111 14.67 -4.72 26.64
CA ALA A 111 15.50 -3.51 26.76
C ALA A 111 16.89 -3.78 27.34
N SER A 112 17.01 -4.78 28.19
CA SER A 112 18.25 -5.31 28.75
C SER A 112 18.06 -6.75 29.23
N ASN A 113 19.14 -7.44 29.57
CA ASN A 113 19.10 -8.85 29.95
C ASN A 113 18.72 -9.10 31.44
N THR A 114 18.10 -8.11 32.12
CA THR A 114 17.60 -8.26 33.49
C THR A 114 16.29 -9.08 33.49
N PRO A 115 16.01 -9.80 34.61
CA PRO A 115 14.76 -10.57 34.72
C PRO A 115 13.50 -9.71 34.49
N SER A 116 13.46 -8.50 35.06
CA SER A 116 12.33 -7.58 34.89
C SER A 116 12.12 -7.16 33.42
N ASN A 117 13.18 -6.80 32.70
CA ASN A 117 13.05 -6.43 31.29
C ASN A 117 12.68 -7.61 30.38
N ARG A 118 13.08 -8.83 30.77
CA ARG A 118 12.61 -10.05 30.08
C ARG A 118 11.14 -10.32 30.33
N GLU A 119 10.64 -10.10 31.55
CA GLU A 119 9.23 -10.20 31.91
C GLU A 119 8.40 -9.20 31.10
N ILE A 120 8.82 -7.94 31.00
CA ILE A 120 8.17 -6.90 30.22
C ILE A 120 8.14 -7.27 28.74
N ALA A 121 9.25 -7.73 28.18
CA ALA A 121 9.33 -8.16 26.77
C ALA A 121 8.41 -9.36 26.50
N GLN A 122 8.35 -10.33 27.43
CA GLN A 122 7.46 -11.48 27.31
C GLN A 122 5.99 -11.05 27.34
N PHE A 123 5.62 -10.14 28.22
CA PHE A 123 4.25 -9.59 28.25
C PHE A 123 3.87 -8.89 26.95
N VAL A 124 4.76 -8.06 26.39
CA VAL A 124 4.51 -7.41 25.08
C VAL A 124 4.41 -8.44 23.98
N ARG A 125 5.27 -9.48 23.98
CA ARG A 125 5.24 -10.58 23.01
C ARG A 125 3.90 -11.31 23.04
N GLU A 126 3.40 -11.65 24.22
CA GLU A 126 2.11 -12.30 24.40
C GLU A 126 0.95 -11.44 23.90
N ASN A 127 1.01 -10.13 24.14
CA ASN A 127 0.00 -9.20 23.67
C ASN A 127 -0.01 -9.02 22.15
N LEU A 128 1.15 -9.07 21.48
CA LEU A 128 1.20 -8.89 20.02
C LEU A 128 0.95 -10.20 19.26
N PHE A 129 1.49 -11.33 19.74
CA PHE A 129 1.52 -12.58 18.99
C PHE A 129 0.65 -13.70 19.58
N GLY A 130 0.19 -13.56 20.84
CA GLY A 130 -0.65 -14.56 21.49
C GLY A 130 -2.11 -14.63 20.99
N GLY A 131 -2.47 -13.74 20.06
CA GLY A 131 -3.83 -13.58 19.57
C GLY A 131 -4.56 -12.47 20.36
N LEU A 132 -5.09 -11.52 19.61
CA LEU A 132 -5.87 -10.42 20.17
C LEU A 132 -7.34 -10.81 20.20
N GLU A 133 -7.99 -10.66 21.33
CA GLU A 133 -9.43 -10.87 21.48
C GLU A 133 -10.13 -9.61 21.96
N TYR A 134 -11.10 -9.18 21.21
CA TYR A 134 -11.96 -8.05 21.51
C TYR A 134 -13.42 -8.49 21.61
N VAL A 135 -14.09 -8.11 22.67
CA VAL A 135 -15.55 -8.27 22.79
C VAL A 135 -16.21 -6.96 22.40
N SER A 136 -16.98 -6.99 21.31
CA SER A 136 -17.70 -5.81 20.85
C SER A 136 -18.78 -5.38 21.86
N PRO A 137 -19.28 -4.13 21.81
CA PRO A 137 -20.41 -3.70 22.65
C PRO A 137 -21.68 -4.55 22.47
N SER A 138 -21.80 -5.23 21.33
CA SER A 138 -22.88 -6.19 21.05
C SER A 138 -22.62 -7.61 21.58
N GLY A 139 -21.51 -7.83 22.31
CA GLY A 139 -21.15 -9.13 22.87
C GLY A 139 -20.47 -10.09 21.89
N VAL A 140 -20.19 -9.68 20.66
CA VAL A 140 -19.51 -10.51 19.66
C VAL A 140 -18.01 -10.53 19.94
N ARG A 141 -17.42 -11.72 20.03
CA ARG A 141 -15.97 -11.90 20.13
C ARG A 141 -15.36 -11.77 18.73
N VAL A 142 -14.32 -10.96 18.62
CA VAL A 142 -13.54 -10.74 17.41
C VAL A 142 -12.09 -11.11 17.71
N ALA A 143 -11.61 -12.17 17.08
CA ALA A 143 -10.20 -12.55 17.13
C ALA A 143 -9.44 -11.83 16.03
N GLN A 144 -8.18 -11.48 16.30
CA GLN A 144 -7.27 -10.86 15.35
C GLN A 144 -5.87 -11.48 15.52
N CYS A 145 -5.29 -11.97 14.45
CA CYS A 145 -3.92 -12.47 14.44
C CYS A 145 -2.92 -11.40 14.00
N TRP A 146 -1.64 -11.66 14.23
CA TRP A 146 -0.56 -10.76 13.85
C TRP A 146 -0.51 -10.50 12.32
N ASP A 147 -0.77 -11.53 11.52
CA ASP A 147 -0.84 -11.38 10.05
C ASP A 147 -1.95 -10.41 9.63
N ASP A 148 -3.10 -10.39 10.31
CA ASP A 148 -4.17 -9.43 10.05
C ASP A 148 -3.73 -7.99 10.35
N VAL A 149 -2.95 -7.79 11.40
CA VAL A 149 -2.37 -6.48 11.74
C VAL A 149 -1.42 -6.03 10.64
N LEU A 150 -0.47 -6.88 10.25
CA LEU A 150 0.50 -6.56 9.20
C LEU A 150 -0.18 -6.27 7.85
N ARG A 151 -1.12 -7.13 7.44
CA ARG A 151 -1.85 -6.95 6.17
C ARG A 151 -2.57 -5.61 6.08
N ASN A 152 -3.19 -5.17 7.17
CA ASN A 152 -3.88 -3.88 7.20
C ASN A 152 -2.92 -2.69 7.34
N ALA A 153 -1.81 -2.84 8.04
CA ALA A 153 -0.76 -1.80 8.11
C ALA A 153 -0.10 -1.59 6.75
N LEU A 154 0.16 -2.66 5.99
CA LEU A 154 0.76 -2.62 4.67
C LEU A 154 -0.11 -1.96 3.60
N LEU A 155 -1.39 -1.68 3.89
CA LEU A 155 -2.21 -0.82 3.03
C LEU A 155 -1.58 0.58 2.81
N MET A 156 -0.67 1.00 3.69
CA MET A 156 0.11 2.23 3.49
C MET A 156 0.88 2.23 2.15
N LEU A 157 1.30 1.08 1.64
CA LEU A 157 2.00 0.98 0.35
C LEU A 157 1.09 1.44 -0.80
N ALA A 158 -0.15 0.99 -0.79
CA ALA A 158 -1.12 1.30 -1.82
C ALA A 158 -1.71 2.71 -1.69
N PHE A 159 -1.93 3.19 -0.47
CA PHE A 159 -2.67 4.44 -0.22
C PHE A 159 -1.80 5.60 0.29
N GLY A 160 -0.55 5.33 0.67
CA GLY A 160 0.34 6.30 1.30
C GLY A 160 0.27 6.26 2.82
N ALA A 161 -0.90 6.02 3.40
CA ALA A 161 -1.08 5.89 4.85
C ALA A 161 -2.04 4.77 5.21
N ALA A 162 -1.84 4.19 6.40
CA ALA A 162 -2.76 3.29 7.08
C ALA A 162 -2.77 3.63 8.58
N ALA A 163 -3.84 3.29 9.28
CA ALA A 163 -3.93 3.54 10.71
C ALA A 163 -4.64 2.40 11.43
N HIS A 164 -4.19 2.11 12.64
CA HIS A 164 -4.88 1.23 13.57
C HIS A 164 -5.23 2.00 14.83
N GLU A 165 -6.46 1.86 15.30
CA GLU A 165 -6.85 2.32 16.62
C GLU A 165 -6.50 1.25 17.65
N GLU A 166 -5.81 1.67 18.69
CA GLU A 166 -5.37 0.81 19.80
C GLU A 166 -6.50 0.69 20.82
N ILE A 167 -7.03 -0.51 20.99
CA ILE A 167 -8.09 -0.82 21.94
C ILE A 167 -7.50 -1.66 23.06
N TYR A 168 -7.63 -1.18 24.27
CA TYR A 168 -7.12 -1.83 25.48
C TYR A 168 -8.26 -2.36 26.34
N ALA A 169 -7.99 -3.39 27.11
CA ALA A 169 -8.91 -3.97 28.10
C ALA A 169 -8.17 -4.27 29.41
N VAL A 170 -8.88 -4.18 30.51
CA VAL A 170 -8.37 -4.58 31.84
C VAL A 170 -8.51 -6.09 31.97
N ASP A 171 -7.41 -6.77 32.26
CA ASP A 171 -7.33 -8.20 32.55
C ASP A 171 -6.63 -8.42 33.89
N GLY A 172 -7.40 -8.66 34.94
CA GLY A 172 -6.91 -8.71 36.29
C GLY A 172 -6.25 -7.39 36.74
N ALA A 173 -4.97 -7.47 37.09
CA ALA A 173 -4.17 -6.32 37.52
C ALA A 173 -3.42 -5.62 36.35
N ARG A 174 -3.58 -6.09 35.14
CA ARG A 174 -2.85 -5.60 33.96
C ARG A 174 -3.81 -5.03 32.90
N ILE A 175 -3.32 -4.05 32.15
CA ILE A 175 -3.98 -3.54 30.96
C ILE A 175 -3.37 -4.25 29.76
N ARG A 176 -4.20 -4.97 29.00
CA ARG A 176 -3.79 -5.71 27.80
C ARG A 176 -4.28 -5.03 26.53
N LEU A 177 -3.56 -5.26 25.45
CA LEU A 177 -4.00 -4.90 24.12
C LEU A 177 -5.10 -5.87 23.69
N ALA A 178 -6.33 -5.38 23.53
CA ALA A 178 -7.47 -6.19 23.07
C ALA A 178 -7.56 -6.24 21.56
N ARG A 179 -7.22 -5.14 20.88
CA ARG A 179 -7.30 -5.07 19.41
C ARG A 179 -6.47 -3.92 18.86
N LEU A 180 -5.87 -4.15 17.69
CA LEU A 180 -5.38 -3.12 16.77
C LEU A 180 -6.40 -2.97 15.64
N ALA A 181 -7.43 -2.15 15.85
CA ALA A 181 -8.56 -2.04 14.95
C ALA A 181 -8.18 -1.25 13.68
N PRO A 182 -8.15 -1.87 12.49
CA PRO A 182 -7.76 -1.16 11.28
C PRO A 182 -8.78 -0.07 10.94
N ARG A 183 -8.29 1.11 10.61
CA ARG A 183 -9.05 2.20 10.03
C ARG A 183 -8.72 2.24 8.55
N LEU A 184 -9.74 1.99 7.71
CA LEU A 184 -9.52 1.84 6.27
C LEU A 184 -9.21 3.19 5.64
N PRO A 185 -8.15 3.32 4.81
CA PRO A 185 -7.75 4.59 4.19
C PRO A 185 -8.87 5.28 3.40
N ILE A 186 -9.80 4.51 2.81
CA ILE A 186 -10.94 5.07 2.08
C ILE A 186 -11.89 5.91 2.95
N THR A 187 -11.79 5.78 4.27
CA THR A 187 -12.60 6.52 5.23
C THR A 187 -11.85 7.71 5.83
N PHE A 188 -10.58 7.93 5.50
CA PHE A 188 -9.81 9.06 5.97
C PHE A 188 -10.29 10.34 5.29
N TYR A 189 -10.67 11.32 6.10
CA TYR A 189 -11.13 12.60 5.60
C TYR A 189 -10.06 13.67 5.75
N ARG A 190 -9.49 13.79 6.95
CA ARG A 190 -8.49 14.80 7.25
C ARG A 190 -7.61 14.35 8.41
N TRP A 191 -6.32 14.67 8.32
CA TRP A 191 -5.40 14.67 9.46
C TRP A 191 -5.50 16.02 10.17
N VAL A 192 -5.75 15.99 11.47
CA VAL A 192 -5.81 17.18 12.31
C VAL A 192 -4.45 17.36 12.94
N THR A 193 -3.83 18.51 12.71
CA THR A 193 -2.51 18.85 13.25
C THR A 193 -2.62 20.03 14.22
N ASP A 194 -1.53 20.27 14.95
CA ASP A 194 -1.39 21.47 15.78
C ASP A 194 -1.34 22.75 14.91
N ALA A 195 -1.16 23.90 15.56
CA ALA A 195 -1.14 25.20 14.92
C ALA A 195 0.06 25.36 13.96
N ASP A 196 1.16 24.70 14.26
CA ASP A 196 2.39 24.73 13.45
C ASP A 196 2.32 23.71 12.31
N GLY A 197 1.34 22.81 12.34
CA GLY A 197 1.09 21.79 11.32
C GLY A 197 2.03 20.60 11.37
N GLU A 198 2.90 20.49 12.35
CA GLU A 198 3.93 19.44 12.45
C GLU A 198 3.49 18.24 13.27
N THR A 199 2.68 18.47 14.32
CA THR A 199 2.27 17.40 15.23
C THR A 199 0.89 16.90 14.89
N LEU A 200 0.75 15.59 14.71
CA LEU A 200 -0.56 14.97 14.51
C LEU A 200 -1.35 14.96 15.83
N LEU A 201 -2.54 15.55 15.81
CA LEU A 201 -3.45 15.58 16.95
C LEU A 201 -4.56 14.52 16.82
N ALA A 202 -5.11 14.33 15.61
CA ALA A 202 -6.19 13.37 15.39
C ALA A 202 -6.34 12.98 13.93
N LEU A 203 -7.04 11.86 13.69
CA LEU A 203 -7.58 11.45 12.40
C LEU A 203 -9.08 11.71 12.38
N ASN A 204 -9.53 12.53 11.45
CA ASN A 204 -10.96 12.65 11.17
C ASN A 204 -11.36 11.58 10.16
N GLN A 205 -12.21 10.66 10.58
CA GLN A 205 -12.74 9.55 9.80
C GLN A 205 -14.22 9.76 9.50
N TYR A 206 -14.67 9.43 8.31
CA TYR A 206 -16.08 9.48 7.94
C TYR A 206 -16.58 8.12 7.46
N GLY A 207 -17.87 7.90 7.61
CA GLY A 207 -18.51 6.67 7.16
C GLY A 207 -20.00 6.65 7.45
N TYR A 208 -20.61 5.50 7.17
CA TYR A 208 -22.02 5.26 7.49
C TYR A 208 -22.11 4.38 8.74
N ARG A 209 -22.91 4.83 9.71
CA ARG A 209 -23.31 4.04 10.86
C ARG A 209 -24.84 3.99 10.90
N ASN A 210 -25.42 2.80 10.87
CA ASN A 210 -26.88 2.62 10.87
C ASN A 210 -27.60 3.49 9.81
N ALA A 211 -27.07 3.51 8.59
CA ALA A 211 -27.55 4.32 7.46
C ALA A 211 -27.36 5.85 7.59
N ASN A 212 -26.84 6.35 8.71
CA ASN A 212 -26.50 7.74 8.88
C ASN A 212 -25.04 8.00 8.50
N PHE A 213 -24.79 9.10 7.83
CA PHE A 213 -23.42 9.56 7.57
C PHE A 213 -22.89 10.25 8.84
N GLU A 214 -21.79 9.73 9.36
CA GLU A 214 -21.14 10.23 10.55
C GLU A 214 -19.67 10.53 10.30
N SER A 215 -19.16 11.52 11.01
CA SER A 215 -17.75 11.85 11.10
C SER A 215 -17.28 11.67 12.54
N VAL A 216 -16.17 10.98 12.73
CA VAL A 216 -15.60 10.72 14.04
C VAL A 216 -14.14 11.18 14.03
N GLU A 217 -13.75 11.92 15.07
CA GLU A 217 -12.38 12.30 15.31
C GLU A 217 -11.72 11.31 16.28
N ILE A 218 -10.64 10.68 15.83
CA ILE A 218 -9.89 9.71 16.62
C ILE A 218 -8.57 10.37 17.04
N PRO A 219 -8.34 10.59 18.34
CA PRO A 219 -7.12 11.22 18.84
C PRO A 219 -5.86 10.41 18.47
N ALA A 220 -4.76 11.11 18.16
CA ALA A 220 -3.51 10.48 17.75
C ALA A 220 -2.87 9.60 18.85
N ASP A 221 -3.15 9.89 20.11
CA ASP A 221 -2.73 9.08 21.26
C ASP A 221 -3.39 7.70 21.31
N ARG A 222 -4.42 7.45 20.50
CA ARG A 222 -5.07 6.15 20.34
C ARG A 222 -4.76 5.48 19.01
N LEU A 223 -3.87 6.07 18.22
CA LEU A 223 -3.57 5.59 16.87
C LEU A 223 -2.12 5.11 16.75
N ALA A 224 -1.94 4.03 16.02
CA ALA A 224 -0.70 3.71 15.33
C ALA A 224 -0.87 4.09 13.85
N VAL A 225 -0.15 5.13 13.41
CA VAL A 225 -0.24 5.66 12.04
C VAL A 225 1.00 5.24 11.27
N PHE A 226 0.77 4.53 10.18
CA PHE A 226 1.80 4.06 9.27
C PHE A 226 1.76 4.93 8.02
N THR A 227 2.82 5.70 7.78
CA THR A 227 2.91 6.61 6.62
C THR A 227 4.06 6.19 5.73
N PHE A 228 3.77 5.86 4.47
CA PHE A 228 4.77 5.47 3.49
C PHE A 228 5.35 6.69 2.79
N ASN A 229 6.69 6.77 2.69
CA ASN A 229 7.41 7.89 2.07
C ASN A 229 6.90 9.26 2.58
N GLN A 230 6.83 9.37 3.90
CA GLN A 230 6.43 10.63 4.55
C GLN A 230 7.47 11.72 4.26
N GLU A 231 7.01 12.87 3.79
CA GLU A 231 7.81 14.08 3.61
C GLU A 231 7.30 15.14 4.55
N GLY A 232 8.14 15.57 5.49
CA GLY A 232 7.75 16.50 6.55
C GLY A 232 6.56 15.98 7.36
N ALA A 233 5.58 16.82 7.61
CA ALA A 233 4.35 16.49 8.31
C ALA A 233 3.20 16.02 7.40
N ASN A 234 3.51 15.52 6.21
CA ASN A 234 2.50 14.91 5.34
C ASN A 234 2.08 13.53 5.83
N PHE A 235 1.05 13.47 6.67
CA PHE A 235 0.50 12.22 7.22
C PHE A 235 -0.30 11.39 6.21
N PHE A 236 -0.63 11.92 5.02
CA PHE A 236 -1.16 11.12 3.92
C PHE A 236 -0.08 10.26 3.25
N GLY A 237 1.19 10.66 3.38
CA GLY A 237 2.30 9.99 2.74
C GLY A 237 2.22 10.03 1.21
N ARG A 238 3.06 9.22 0.57
CA ARG A 238 3.04 9.07 -0.89
C ARG A 238 2.84 7.61 -1.26
N SER A 239 1.75 7.33 -1.94
CA SER A 239 1.44 5.99 -2.44
C SER A 239 2.55 5.47 -3.38
N MET A 240 2.93 4.20 -3.23
CA MET A 240 3.76 3.48 -4.19
C MET A 240 3.12 3.45 -5.59
N LEU A 241 1.79 3.51 -5.66
CA LEU A 241 1.03 3.49 -6.92
C LEU A 241 1.01 4.84 -7.64
N ARG A 242 1.45 5.92 -6.97
CA ARG A 242 1.48 7.26 -7.60
C ARG A 242 2.28 7.28 -8.92
N PRO A 243 3.53 6.83 -8.96
CA PRO A 243 4.30 6.77 -10.21
C PRO A 243 3.76 5.72 -11.18
N ALA A 244 3.13 4.65 -10.70
CA ALA A 244 2.53 3.61 -11.54
C ALA A 244 1.27 4.08 -12.28
N TYR A 245 0.60 5.14 -11.82
CA TYR A 245 -0.69 5.58 -12.33
C TYR A 245 -0.71 5.81 -13.85
N MET A 246 0.29 6.52 -14.39
CA MET A 246 0.35 6.81 -15.83
C MET A 246 0.41 5.51 -16.65
N HIS A 247 1.26 4.57 -16.24
CA HIS A 247 1.43 3.29 -16.92
C HIS A 247 0.18 2.41 -16.83
N TRP A 248 -0.46 2.39 -15.67
CA TRP A 248 -1.75 1.71 -15.48
C TRP A 248 -2.84 2.31 -16.37
N TYR A 249 -2.96 3.64 -16.42
CA TYR A 249 -3.97 4.33 -17.20
C TYR A 249 -3.81 4.06 -18.71
N ILE A 250 -2.59 4.23 -19.23
CA ILE A 250 -2.29 3.97 -20.65
C ILE A 250 -2.51 2.50 -20.99
N LYS A 251 -2.01 1.58 -20.15
CA LYS A 251 -2.19 0.14 -20.35
C LYS A 251 -3.67 -0.24 -20.43
N HIS A 252 -4.51 0.35 -19.57
CA HIS A 252 -5.94 0.10 -19.60
C HIS A 252 -6.60 0.54 -20.91
N GLN A 253 -6.15 1.65 -21.51
CA GLN A 253 -6.61 2.08 -22.83
C GLN A 253 -6.08 1.13 -23.92
N LEU A 254 -4.84 0.67 -23.84
CA LEU A 254 -4.27 -0.27 -24.80
C LEU A 254 -5.04 -1.60 -24.85
N TYR A 255 -5.45 -2.16 -23.71
CA TYR A 255 -6.30 -3.35 -23.68
C TYR A 255 -7.64 -3.15 -24.41
N ARG A 256 -8.24 -1.97 -24.27
CA ARG A 256 -9.49 -1.64 -24.99
C ARG A 256 -9.26 -1.55 -26.50
N ILE A 257 -8.16 -0.92 -26.92
CA ILE A 257 -7.79 -0.81 -28.33
C ILE A 257 -7.49 -2.20 -28.91
N ASP A 258 -6.78 -3.05 -28.15
CA ASP A 258 -6.44 -4.41 -28.55
C ASP A 258 -7.70 -5.27 -28.76
N ALA A 259 -8.66 -5.19 -27.84
CA ALA A 259 -9.93 -5.88 -27.97
C ALA A 259 -10.72 -5.43 -29.21
N ILE A 260 -10.81 -4.12 -29.47
CA ILE A 260 -11.46 -3.56 -30.66
C ILE A 260 -10.70 -3.97 -31.94
N ALA A 261 -9.38 -3.93 -31.91
CA ALA A 261 -8.54 -4.35 -33.05
C ALA A 261 -8.72 -5.84 -33.33
N GLY A 262 -8.77 -6.68 -32.28
CA GLY A 262 -9.02 -8.11 -32.40
C GLY A 262 -10.37 -8.42 -33.04
N GLU A 263 -11.42 -7.73 -32.61
CA GLU A 263 -12.76 -7.86 -33.21
C GLU A 263 -12.75 -7.46 -34.66
N ARG A 264 -12.21 -6.28 -35.02
CA ARG A 264 -12.17 -5.77 -36.38
C ARG A 264 -11.27 -6.59 -37.31
N ASN A 265 -10.12 -7.05 -36.83
CA ASN A 265 -9.18 -7.84 -37.62
C ASN A 265 -9.63 -9.29 -37.76
N GLY A 266 -10.27 -9.86 -36.74
CA GLY A 266 -10.77 -11.24 -36.74
C GLY A 266 -11.95 -11.44 -37.67
N LEU A 267 -12.84 -10.48 -37.69
CA LEU A 267 -14.07 -10.57 -38.50
C LEU A 267 -13.97 -9.83 -39.83
N GLY A 268 -13.03 -8.89 -39.97
CA GLY A 268 -12.95 -7.95 -41.07
C GLY A 268 -14.13 -6.97 -41.10
N VAL A 269 -14.00 -5.91 -41.86
CA VAL A 269 -15.09 -4.98 -42.14
C VAL A 269 -15.87 -5.49 -43.36
N PRO A 270 -17.14 -5.91 -43.19
CA PRO A 270 -17.93 -6.38 -44.31
C PRO A 270 -18.18 -5.22 -45.29
N THR A 271 -17.84 -5.43 -46.53
CA THR A 271 -18.06 -4.48 -47.60
C THR A 271 -18.81 -5.15 -48.74
N ILE A 272 -19.77 -4.44 -49.28
CA ILE A 272 -20.52 -4.86 -50.49
C ILE A 272 -20.25 -3.87 -51.58
N GLU A 273 -19.63 -4.31 -52.66
CA GLU A 273 -19.46 -3.53 -53.90
C GLU A 273 -20.63 -3.84 -54.81
N GLN A 274 -21.35 -2.80 -55.17
CA GLN A 274 -22.50 -2.89 -56.05
C GLN A 274 -22.05 -2.98 -57.52
N GLY A 275 -22.73 -3.78 -58.31
CA GLY A 275 -22.51 -3.81 -59.73
C GLY A 275 -22.88 -2.48 -60.43
N PRO A 276 -22.47 -2.29 -61.69
CA PRO A 276 -22.65 -1.02 -62.40
C PRO A 276 -24.11 -0.61 -62.55
N ASP A 277 -25.06 -1.54 -62.54
CA ASP A 277 -26.50 -1.32 -62.72
C ASP A 277 -27.29 -1.20 -61.43
N GLY A 278 -26.61 -1.03 -60.29
CA GLY A 278 -27.25 -1.00 -58.97
C GLY A 278 -28.05 0.27 -58.71
N SER A 279 -29.31 0.11 -58.26
CA SER A 279 -30.21 1.20 -57.91
C SER A 279 -29.89 1.83 -56.55
N LYS A 280 -30.60 2.92 -56.22
CA LYS A 280 -30.49 3.56 -54.90
C LYS A 280 -31.06 2.65 -53.79
N GLU A 281 -32.16 1.96 -54.09
CA GLU A 281 -32.84 1.01 -53.23
C GLU A 281 -31.93 -0.19 -52.87
N ASP A 282 -31.17 -0.66 -53.86
CA ASP A 282 -30.19 -1.73 -53.68
C ASP A 282 -29.04 -1.30 -52.77
N ARG A 283 -28.63 -0.04 -52.86
CA ARG A 283 -27.59 0.52 -51.97
C ARG A 283 -28.06 0.59 -50.53
N GLU A 284 -29.31 0.98 -50.31
CA GLU A 284 -29.91 1.01 -48.98
C GLU A 284 -30.08 -0.41 -48.39
N ALA A 285 -30.45 -1.37 -49.24
CA ALA A 285 -30.50 -2.79 -48.83
C ALA A 285 -29.11 -3.35 -48.47
N ALA A 286 -28.10 -3.06 -49.28
CA ALA A 286 -26.72 -3.43 -49.00
C ALA A 286 -26.21 -2.84 -47.67
N ALA A 287 -26.51 -1.58 -47.41
CA ALA A 287 -26.13 -0.92 -46.16
C ALA A 287 -26.77 -1.60 -44.95
N LYS A 288 -28.05 -2.01 -45.04
CA LYS A 288 -28.72 -2.79 -43.98
C LYS A 288 -28.05 -4.15 -43.75
N TRP A 289 -27.71 -4.87 -44.83
CA TRP A 289 -27.03 -6.18 -44.73
C TRP A 289 -25.65 -6.06 -44.09
N VAL A 290 -24.84 -5.06 -44.48
CA VAL A 290 -23.53 -4.78 -43.87
C VAL A 290 -23.67 -4.51 -42.39
N THR A 291 -24.66 -3.69 -41.97
CA THR A 291 -24.90 -3.38 -40.55
C THR A 291 -25.33 -4.64 -39.75
N GLN A 292 -26.20 -5.50 -40.32
CA GLN A 292 -26.66 -6.72 -39.66
C GLN A 292 -25.54 -7.76 -39.54
N LEU A 293 -24.65 -7.85 -40.54
CA LEU A 293 -23.46 -8.72 -40.48
C LEU A 293 -22.46 -8.22 -39.43
N ALA A 294 -22.23 -6.90 -39.38
CA ALA A 294 -21.38 -6.30 -38.36
C ALA A 294 -21.93 -6.46 -36.95
N ALA A 295 -23.26 -6.51 -36.78
CA ALA A 295 -23.92 -6.77 -35.50
C ALA A 295 -24.05 -8.26 -35.14
N HIS A 296 -23.50 -9.18 -35.95
CA HIS A 296 -23.59 -10.65 -35.77
C HIS A 296 -25.02 -11.20 -35.82
N GLU A 297 -25.96 -10.43 -36.35
CA GLU A 297 -27.37 -10.86 -36.45
C GLU A 297 -27.60 -11.86 -37.59
N LYS A 298 -26.71 -11.90 -38.59
CA LYS A 298 -26.79 -12.80 -39.75
C LYS A 298 -25.44 -13.45 -40.03
N THR A 299 -25.47 -14.71 -40.39
CA THR A 299 -24.29 -15.51 -40.76
C THR A 299 -24.07 -15.72 -42.23
N GLY A 300 -24.98 -15.23 -43.06
CA GLY A 300 -24.87 -15.37 -44.51
C GLY A 300 -25.66 -14.31 -45.28
N VAL A 301 -25.19 -14.01 -46.47
CA VAL A 301 -25.79 -13.04 -47.39
C VAL A 301 -25.88 -13.67 -48.79
N SER A 302 -27.03 -13.55 -49.45
CA SER A 302 -27.19 -13.84 -50.88
C SER A 302 -27.15 -12.54 -51.65
N LEU A 303 -26.22 -12.42 -52.59
CA LEU A 303 -26.01 -11.20 -53.36
C LEU A 303 -26.59 -11.31 -54.75
N PRO A 304 -27.14 -10.23 -55.33
CA PRO A 304 -27.50 -10.15 -56.75
C PRO A 304 -26.30 -10.37 -57.68
N HIS A 305 -26.57 -10.73 -58.92
CA HIS A 305 -25.54 -10.92 -59.94
C HIS A 305 -24.70 -9.64 -60.13
N GLY A 306 -23.38 -9.81 -60.21
CA GLY A 306 -22.43 -8.69 -60.37
C GLY A 306 -22.02 -7.95 -59.10
N TRP A 307 -22.62 -8.29 -57.92
CA TRP A 307 -22.21 -7.71 -56.63
C TRP A 307 -21.11 -8.53 -56.03
N LYS A 308 -20.19 -7.85 -55.29
CA LYS A 308 -19.08 -8.51 -54.58
C LYS A 308 -19.17 -8.24 -53.11
N PHE A 309 -19.13 -9.29 -52.33
CA PHE A 309 -18.93 -9.21 -50.90
C PHE A 309 -17.46 -9.46 -50.58
N SER A 310 -16.90 -8.64 -49.72
CA SER A 310 -15.56 -8.85 -49.18
C SER A 310 -15.49 -8.44 -47.73
N LEU A 311 -14.71 -9.18 -46.93
CA LEU A 311 -14.32 -8.80 -45.62
C LEU A 311 -12.96 -8.10 -45.75
N LYS A 312 -12.95 -6.78 -45.67
CA LYS A 312 -11.71 -6.00 -45.73
C LYS A 312 -11.12 -5.91 -44.34
N GLY A 313 -9.93 -6.48 -44.15
CA GLY A 313 -9.11 -6.27 -42.98
C GLY A 313 -8.47 -4.87 -43.00
N VAL A 314 -7.86 -4.48 -41.90
CA VAL A 314 -7.04 -3.28 -41.86
C VAL A 314 -5.78 -3.53 -42.69
N GLU A 315 -5.66 -2.85 -43.84
CA GLU A 315 -4.44 -2.89 -44.66
C GLU A 315 -3.36 -2.07 -43.96
N GLY A 316 -2.18 -2.67 -43.75
CA GLY A 316 -1.04 -2.00 -43.14
C GLY A 316 -0.42 -2.79 -41.97
N ASN A 317 0.66 -2.26 -41.47
CA ASN A 317 1.38 -2.88 -40.34
C ASN A 317 0.61 -2.59 -39.05
N VAL A 318 -0.14 -3.55 -38.54
CA VAL A 318 -0.83 -3.43 -37.25
C VAL A 318 0.25 -3.36 -36.17
N ARG A 319 0.26 -2.24 -35.45
CA ARG A 319 1.20 -2.06 -34.32
C ARG A 319 0.99 -3.20 -33.31
N ASP A 320 2.09 -3.84 -32.92
CA ASP A 320 2.09 -4.82 -31.84
C ASP A 320 1.78 -4.13 -30.50
N LEU A 321 0.54 -4.25 -30.05
CA LEU A 321 0.08 -3.69 -28.78
C LEU A 321 0.59 -4.51 -27.59
N TYR A 322 0.90 -5.79 -27.76
CA TYR A 322 1.42 -6.65 -26.73
C TYR A 322 2.73 -6.12 -26.14
N ASN A 323 3.69 -5.74 -26.97
CA ASN A 323 4.95 -5.17 -26.50
C ASN A 323 4.75 -3.84 -25.76
N SER A 324 3.79 -3.02 -26.17
CA SER A 324 3.43 -1.80 -25.47
C SER A 324 2.83 -2.09 -24.09
N ILE A 325 1.93 -3.07 -24.00
CA ILE A 325 1.35 -3.53 -22.72
C ILE A 325 2.43 -4.08 -21.79
N GLN A 326 3.35 -4.90 -22.31
CA GLN A 326 4.47 -5.44 -21.54
C GLN A 326 5.41 -4.34 -21.03
N HIS A 327 5.68 -3.32 -21.84
CA HIS A 327 6.43 -2.15 -21.39
C HIS A 327 5.79 -1.52 -20.15
N HIS A 328 4.48 -1.28 -20.17
CA HIS A 328 3.78 -0.70 -19.02
C HIS A 328 3.74 -1.64 -17.80
N ASN A 329 3.69 -2.95 -18.00
CA ASN A 329 3.82 -3.92 -16.89
C ASN A 329 5.20 -3.81 -16.21
N ILE A 330 6.26 -3.69 -16.98
CA ILE A 330 7.63 -3.53 -16.46
C ILE A 330 7.74 -2.22 -15.68
N GLU A 331 7.22 -1.12 -16.23
CA GLU A 331 7.27 0.19 -15.55
C GLU A 331 6.47 0.20 -14.24
N ILE A 332 5.31 -0.49 -14.17
CA ILE A 332 4.56 -0.66 -12.92
C ILE A 332 5.42 -1.40 -11.89
N SER A 333 6.07 -2.49 -12.27
CA SER A 333 6.91 -3.23 -11.31
C SER A 333 8.16 -2.48 -10.86
N ARG A 334 8.67 -1.55 -11.67
CA ARG A 334 9.80 -0.66 -11.30
C ARG A 334 9.47 0.25 -10.13
N THR A 335 8.21 0.64 -9.94
CA THR A 335 7.81 1.52 -8.82
C THR A 335 8.09 0.92 -7.44
N ALA A 336 8.15 -0.41 -7.36
CA ALA A 336 8.48 -1.17 -6.16
C ALA A 336 9.88 -1.80 -6.21
N LEU A 337 10.72 -1.44 -7.18
CA LEU A 337 11.97 -2.14 -7.48
C LEU A 337 11.80 -3.64 -7.79
N ALA A 338 10.57 -4.06 -8.09
CA ALA A 338 10.19 -5.46 -8.32
C ALA A 338 10.29 -5.88 -9.80
N PHE A 339 11.07 -5.18 -10.60
CA PHE A 339 11.19 -5.45 -12.04
C PHE A 339 11.88 -6.79 -12.36
N PHE A 340 12.59 -7.41 -11.39
CA PHE A 340 13.09 -8.77 -11.53
C PHE A 340 11.96 -9.79 -11.78
N MET A 341 10.72 -9.51 -11.37
CA MET A 341 9.58 -10.38 -11.64
C MET A 341 9.27 -10.53 -13.13
N ASN A 342 9.74 -9.59 -13.95
CA ASN A 342 9.55 -9.58 -15.40
C ASN A 342 10.82 -10.03 -16.16
N LEU A 343 11.86 -10.49 -15.45
CA LEU A 343 13.05 -11.06 -16.06
C LEU A 343 12.67 -12.38 -16.76
N GLY A 344 12.81 -12.43 -18.05
CA GLY A 344 12.44 -13.59 -18.87
C GLY A 344 11.23 -13.37 -19.79
N LEU A 345 10.46 -12.30 -19.65
CA LEU A 345 9.36 -11.96 -20.54
C LEU A 345 9.77 -11.19 -21.80
N GLY A 346 11.07 -10.85 -21.96
CA GLY A 346 11.60 -10.13 -23.12
C GLY A 346 12.52 -11.00 -23.98
N ALA A 347 12.63 -10.64 -25.28
CA ALA A 347 13.45 -11.33 -26.29
C ALA A 347 14.98 -11.41 -26.01
N ARG A 348 15.43 -10.93 -24.87
CA ARG A 348 16.84 -10.97 -24.40
C ARG A 348 16.94 -11.68 -23.05
N ALA A 349 16.39 -12.88 -22.96
CA ALA A 349 16.44 -13.73 -21.75
C ALA A 349 17.86 -14.23 -21.38
N GLY A 350 18.92 -13.79 -22.07
CA GLY A 350 20.32 -14.06 -21.76
C GLY A 350 20.97 -13.05 -20.82
N GLY A 351 20.17 -12.35 -19.98
CA GLY A 351 20.65 -11.32 -19.07
C GLY A 351 21.44 -11.87 -17.89
N ASN A 352 22.56 -11.25 -17.60
CA ASN A 352 23.49 -11.48 -16.50
C ASN A 352 22.79 -11.88 -15.20
N ARG A 353 23.02 -13.10 -14.73
CA ARG A 353 22.59 -13.59 -13.41
C ARG A 353 23.00 -12.63 -12.28
N ALA A 354 24.21 -12.07 -12.35
CA ALA A 354 24.73 -11.08 -11.41
C ALA A 354 23.86 -9.79 -11.37
N LEU A 355 23.33 -9.34 -12.51
CA LEU A 355 22.43 -8.18 -12.53
C LEU A 355 21.09 -8.49 -11.85
N GLY A 356 20.55 -9.69 -12.09
CA GLY A 356 19.32 -10.16 -11.43
C GLY A 356 19.49 -10.27 -9.92
N GLU A 357 20.62 -10.77 -9.44
CA GLU A 357 20.96 -10.87 -8.02
C GLU A 357 21.06 -9.49 -7.37
N SER A 358 21.75 -8.53 -7.99
CA SER A 358 21.84 -7.14 -7.48
C SER A 358 20.47 -6.45 -7.39
N GLN A 359 19.61 -6.67 -8.37
CA GLN A 359 18.25 -6.08 -8.38
C GLN A 359 17.38 -6.65 -7.28
N THR A 360 17.48 -7.95 -7.05
CA THR A 360 16.79 -8.64 -5.95
C THR A 360 17.26 -8.11 -4.60
N ASP A 361 18.56 -7.83 -4.46
CA ASP A 361 19.13 -7.27 -3.24
C ASP A 361 18.56 -5.87 -2.91
N PHE A 362 18.46 -4.97 -3.90
CA PHE A 362 17.87 -3.65 -3.70
C PHE A 362 16.39 -3.74 -3.35
N PHE A 363 15.67 -4.67 -3.96
CA PHE A 363 14.27 -4.92 -3.60
C PHE A 363 14.14 -5.33 -2.14
N PHE A 364 14.92 -6.31 -1.67
CA PHE A 364 14.86 -6.75 -0.28
C PHE A 364 15.30 -5.66 0.70
N LEU A 365 16.23 -4.78 0.34
CA LEU A 365 16.56 -3.59 1.14
C LEU A 365 15.36 -2.66 1.31
N ALA A 366 14.61 -2.39 0.24
CA ALA A 366 13.43 -1.55 0.30
C ALA A 366 12.31 -2.19 1.14
N VAL A 367 12.11 -3.51 0.99
CA VAL A 367 11.12 -4.26 1.77
C VAL A 367 11.52 -4.33 3.25
N GLN A 368 12.81 -4.52 3.57
CA GLN A 368 13.34 -4.48 4.93
C GLN A 368 13.11 -3.10 5.56
N ALA A 369 13.42 -2.02 4.85
CA ALA A 369 13.20 -0.67 5.35
C ALA A 369 11.71 -0.41 5.66
N THR A 370 10.81 -1.01 4.88
CA THR A 370 9.36 -0.96 5.12
C THR A 370 8.97 -1.73 6.39
N ALA A 371 9.50 -2.94 6.58
CA ALA A 371 9.27 -3.73 7.78
C ALA A 371 9.81 -3.03 9.05
N ASP A 372 11.01 -2.47 8.96
CA ASP A 372 11.61 -1.69 10.05
C ASP A 372 10.81 -0.42 10.38
N HIS A 373 10.19 0.20 9.37
CA HIS A 373 9.28 1.33 9.58
C HIS A 373 8.03 0.89 10.36
N LEU A 374 7.41 -0.24 10.02
CA LEU A 374 6.29 -0.79 10.79
C LEU A 374 6.70 -1.07 12.24
N ALA A 375 7.86 -1.70 12.45
CA ALA A 375 8.39 -1.97 13.79
C ALA A 375 8.60 -0.68 14.60
N ARG A 376 9.24 0.33 14.00
CA ARG A 376 9.47 1.63 14.66
C ARG A 376 8.16 2.32 15.05
N THR A 377 7.18 2.32 14.16
CA THR A 377 5.86 2.91 14.43
C THR A 377 5.19 2.24 15.62
N LEU A 378 5.12 0.91 15.62
CA LEU A 378 4.51 0.16 16.72
C LEU A 378 5.31 0.29 18.03
N ASN A 379 6.63 0.39 17.98
CA ASN A 379 7.45 0.64 19.15
C ASN A 379 7.17 2.02 19.77
N ALA A 380 7.03 3.04 18.91
CA ALA A 380 6.76 4.40 19.37
C ALA A 380 5.32 4.60 19.90
N THR A 381 4.39 3.77 19.49
CA THR A 381 2.98 3.86 19.87
C THR A 381 2.56 2.71 20.77
N CYS A 382 2.11 1.60 20.22
CA CYS A 382 1.51 0.47 20.91
C CYS A 382 2.41 -0.12 22.00
N VAL A 383 3.68 -0.46 21.70
CA VAL A 383 4.60 -1.08 22.67
C VAL A 383 4.88 -0.12 23.81
N LYS A 384 5.18 1.12 23.50
CA LYS A 384 5.44 2.15 24.51
C LYS A 384 4.23 2.33 25.44
N ARG A 385 3.03 2.53 24.89
CA ARG A 385 1.80 2.73 25.68
C ARG A 385 1.45 1.52 26.52
N LEU A 386 1.57 0.31 25.97
CA LEU A 386 1.29 -0.92 26.70
C LEU A 386 2.20 -1.09 27.92
N VAL A 387 3.48 -0.72 27.81
CA VAL A 387 4.41 -0.72 28.94
C VAL A 387 4.08 0.40 29.91
N ASP A 388 3.78 1.60 29.44
CA ASP A 388 3.45 2.76 30.28
C ASP A 388 2.20 2.55 31.14
N PHE A 389 1.23 1.77 30.65
CA PHE A 389 0.03 1.43 31.41
C PHE A 389 0.27 0.41 32.54
N ASN A 390 1.33 -0.40 32.44
CA ASN A 390 1.52 -1.56 33.33
C ASN A 390 2.73 -1.46 34.25
N TRP A 391 3.69 -0.60 33.92
CA TRP A 391 4.92 -0.43 34.72
C TRP A 391 5.23 1.04 34.95
N GLU A 392 5.65 1.34 36.17
CA GLU A 392 6.20 2.66 36.44
C GLU A 392 7.46 2.91 35.57
N PRO A 393 7.73 4.17 35.22
CA PRO A 393 8.89 4.52 34.44
C PRO A 393 10.19 4.14 35.16
N VAL A 394 10.72 2.95 34.84
CA VAL A 394 12.05 2.54 35.29
C VAL A 394 13.07 3.33 34.49
N ARG A 395 13.74 4.28 35.15
CA ARG A 395 14.88 4.99 34.60
C ARG A 395 16.07 4.04 34.60
N THR A 396 16.44 3.51 33.44
CA THR A 396 17.58 2.62 33.27
C THR A 396 18.63 3.30 32.40
N GLY A 397 19.82 3.49 32.99
CA GLY A 397 20.97 4.08 32.29
C GLY A 397 21.59 5.24 33.09
N GLN A 398 22.83 5.57 32.78
CA GLN A 398 23.53 6.73 33.38
C GLN A 398 22.90 8.08 32.96
N ASP A 399 22.11 8.07 31.86
CA ASP A 399 21.38 9.21 31.32
C ASP A 399 19.96 9.36 31.91
N GLY A 400 19.50 8.41 32.73
CA GLY A 400 18.14 8.40 33.30
C GLY A 400 17.03 8.19 32.24
N ALA A 401 17.36 7.76 31.03
CA ALA A 401 16.40 7.53 29.96
C ALA A 401 15.58 6.27 30.21
N ARG A 402 14.29 6.33 29.88
CA ARG A 402 13.40 5.18 29.91
C ARG A 402 13.65 4.28 28.70
N ARG A 403 13.94 3.00 28.96
CA ARG A 403 14.14 2.01 27.90
C ARG A 403 12.94 1.06 27.83
N TYR A 404 12.49 0.82 26.60
CA TYR A 404 11.38 -0.06 26.26
C TYR A 404 11.87 -1.33 25.59
N PRO A 405 11.14 -2.47 25.69
CA PRO A 405 11.36 -3.57 24.78
C PRO A 405 11.12 -3.13 23.35
N ALA A 406 11.73 -3.79 22.38
CA ALA A 406 11.66 -3.43 20.99
C ALA A 406 11.07 -4.57 20.15
N LEU A 407 9.95 -4.31 19.48
CA LEU A 407 9.50 -5.14 18.38
C LEU A 407 10.54 -5.06 17.26
N ALA A 408 11.00 -6.20 16.79
CA ALA A 408 12.00 -6.35 15.75
C ALA A 408 11.55 -7.38 14.72
N VAL A 409 12.01 -7.20 13.51
CA VAL A 409 11.80 -8.13 12.39
C VAL A 409 13.12 -8.75 11.99
N SER A 410 13.11 -10.04 11.61
CA SER A 410 14.28 -10.72 11.10
C SER A 410 14.71 -10.15 9.76
N ASN A 411 15.96 -10.43 9.34
CA ASN A 411 16.45 -10.02 8.04
C ASN A 411 15.66 -10.74 6.94
N LEU A 412 15.00 -9.97 6.08
CA LEU A 412 14.14 -10.46 4.98
C LEU A 412 14.96 -10.97 3.79
N ARG A 413 16.23 -10.66 3.73
CA ARG A 413 17.13 -11.18 2.69
C ARG A 413 17.36 -12.66 2.96
N ALA A 414 16.64 -13.52 2.26
CA ALA A 414 16.84 -14.95 2.29
C ALA A 414 18.27 -15.25 1.80
N ARG A 415 19.21 -15.41 2.74
CA ARG A 415 20.48 -16.07 2.39
C ARG A 415 20.13 -17.53 2.13
N SER A 416 20.60 -18.09 1.01
CA SER A 416 20.47 -19.51 0.82
C SER A 416 21.12 -20.23 2.00
N PHE A 417 20.58 -21.40 2.37
CA PHE A 417 21.15 -22.23 3.44
C PHE A 417 22.66 -22.40 3.28
N ASP A 418 23.10 -22.63 2.04
CA ASP A 418 24.51 -22.78 1.69
C ASP A 418 25.35 -21.51 1.97
N GLN A 419 24.81 -20.34 1.70
CA GLN A 419 25.49 -19.06 2.00
C GLN A 419 25.62 -18.81 3.51
N VAL A 420 24.63 -19.22 4.30
CA VAL A 420 24.69 -19.13 5.77
C VAL A 420 25.71 -20.12 6.34
N LEU A 421 25.71 -21.36 5.83
CA LEU A 421 26.69 -22.38 6.23
C LEU A 421 28.12 -21.98 5.85
N ASP A 422 28.35 -21.49 4.62
CA ASP A 422 29.65 -21.00 4.18
C ASP A 422 30.16 -19.84 5.02
N MET A 423 29.27 -18.88 5.35
CA MET A 423 29.63 -17.76 6.22
C MET A 423 29.99 -18.24 7.64
N LEU A 424 29.19 -19.12 8.23
CA LEU A 424 29.47 -19.67 9.55
C LEU A 424 30.75 -20.49 9.57
N ALA A 425 30.99 -21.31 8.55
CA ALA A 425 32.22 -22.07 8.41
C ALA A 425 33.47 -21.16 8.34
N ARG A 426 33.37 -20.07 7.57
CA ARG A 426 34.47 -19.07 7.49
C ARG A 426 34.69 -18.33 8.80
N LEU A 427 33.62 -17.92 9.48
CA LEU A 427 33.70 -17.24 10.78
C LEU A 427 34.27 -18.15 11.88
N ALA A 428 33.94 -19.44 11.87
CA ALA A 428 34.50 -20.42 12.78
C ALA A 428 36.01 -20.68 12.47
N GLN A 429 36.36 -20.77 11.19
CA GLN A 429 37.77 -20.94 10.76
C GLN A 429 38.68 -19.75 11.10
N THR A 430 38.10 -18.53 11.07
CA THR A 430 38.85 -17.30 11.42
C THR A 430 38.90 -17.03 12.93
N GLY A 431 38.26 -17.85 13.77
CA GLY A 431 38.22 -17.68 15.21
C GLY A 431 37.39 -16.45 15.68
N VAL A 432 36.65 -15.81 14.78
CA VAL A 432 35.80 -14.67 15.11
C VAL A 432 34.55 -15.09 15.88
N VAL A 433 34.10 -16.33 15.67
CA VAL A 433 32.95 -16.92 16.38
C VAL A 433 33.37 -18.22 17.02
N GLU A 434 33.43 -18.25 18.34
CA GLU A 434 33.58 -19.50 19.08
C GLU A 434 32.22 -20.19 19.20
N PRO A 435 32.18 -21.54 19.03
CA PRO A 435 30.93 -22.29 19.24
C PRO A 435 30.46 -22.18 20.69
N TYR A 436 29.34 -21.55 20.93
CA TYR A 436 28.67 -21.51 22.22
C TYR A 436 27.22 -22.04 22.11
N PRO A 437 26.61 -22.54 23.19
CA PRO A 437 25.30 -23.16 23.11
C PRO A 437 24.20 -22.28 22.52
N GLY A 438 24.27 -20.97 22.76
CA GLY A 438 23.33 -20.01 22.18
C GLY A 438 23.46 -19.84 20.66
N LEU A 439 24.65 -20.09 20.08
CA LEU A 439 24.85 -20.02 18.62
C LEU A 439 24.09 -21.14 17.91
N ALA A 440 24.09 -22.35 18.47
CA ALA A 440 23.35 -23.48 17.93
C ALA A 440 21.82 -23.22 17.97
N GLN A 441 21.32 -22.65 19.06
CA GLN A 441 19.91 -22.26 19.17
C GLN A 441 19.54 -21.14 18.20
N PHE A 442 20.42 -20.15 18.01
CA PHE A 442 20.25 -19.09 17.03
C PHE A 442 20.16 -19.65 15.61
N ILE A 443 21.10 -20.51 15.23
CA ILE A 443 21.15 -21.15 13.91
C ILE A 443 19.89 -22.00 13.68
N THR A 444 19.48 -22.81 14.65
CA THR A 444 18.30 -23.67 14.58
C THR A 444 17.03 -22.82 14.36
N ARG A 445 16.93 -21.69 15.03
CA ARG A 445 15.81 -20.76 14.94
C ARG A 445 15.79 -20.01 13.61
N GLU A 446 16.91 -19.46 13.16
CA GLU A 446 17.02 -18.73 11.89
C GLU A 446 16.78 -19.63 10.66
N LEU A 447 17.13 -20.91 10.78
CA LEU A 447 16.95 -21.90 9.70
C LEU A 447 15.63 -22.65 9.79
N GLY A 448 14.78 -22.37 10.81
CA GLY A 448 13.52 -23.10 11.02
C GLY A 448 13.70 -24.59 11.29
N LEU A 449 14.86 -25.02 11.80
CA LEU A 449 15.14 -26.41 12.11
C LEU A 449 14.44 -26.81 13.43
N PRO A 450 14.02 -28.06 13.59
CA PRO A 450 13.48 -28.55 14.87
C PRO A 450 14.53 -28.40 15.97
N GLN A 451 14.11 -27.93 17.13
CA GLN A 451 15.03 -27.79 18.27
C GLN A 451 15.59 -29.15 18.67
N PRO A 452 16.90 -29.28 18.88
CA PRO A 452 17.46 -30.53 19.40
C PRO A 452 16.86 -30.79 20.78
N PRO A 453 16.58 -32.08 21.13
CA PRO A 453 16.05 -32.42 22.42
C PRO A 453 17.03 -31.94 23.50
N GLU A 454 16.51 -31.35 24.58
CA GLU A 454 17.34 -30.95 25.74
C GLU A 454 18.21 -32.13 26.19
N ARG A 455 19.51 -31.94 26.09
CA ARG A 455 20.44 -32.94 26.70
C ARG A 455 20.17 -32.92 28.20
N GLN A 456 19.50 -33.92 28.67
CA GLN A 456 19.49 -34.21 30.12
C GLN A 456 20.96 -34.37 30.53
N GLY A 457 21.42 -33.46 31.38
CA GLY A 457 22.78 -33.53 31.91
C GLY A 457 22.99 -34.90 32.56
N PRO A 458 24.25 -35.43 32.57
CA PRO A 458 24.55 -36.70 33.24
C PRO A 458 24.10 -36.58 34.69
N GLY A 459 23.13 -37.41 35.05
CA GLY A 459 22.60 -37.47 36.42
C GLY A 459 23.76 -37.63 37.40
N ALA A 460 23.81 -36.78 38.40
CA ALA A 460 24.61 -37.00 39.61
C ALA A 460 24.01 -38.24 40.29
N GLY A 461 24.55 -39.39 39.92
CA GLY A 461 24.32 -40.65 40.59
C GLY A 461 25.56 -40.99 41.40
N GLY A 462 25.40 -41.13 42.69
CA GLY A 462 26.42 -41.65 43.59
C GLY A 462 26.16 -41.23 44.98
#